data_fe62837eee0432c8240438ad44177a13
#
_entry.id   fe62837eee0432c8240438ad44177a13
#
_cell.length_a   1.000
_cell.length_b   1.000
_cell.length_c   1.000
_cell.angle_alpha   90.00
_cell.angle_beta   90.00
_cell.angle_gamma   90.00
#
_symmetry.space_group_name_H-M   'P 1'
#
loop_
_entity.id
_entity.type
_entity.pdbx_description
1 polymer ?
#
loop_
_entity_poly.entity_id
_entity_poly.type
_entity_poly.pdbx_seq_one_letter_code
_entity_poly.pdbx_strand_id
1 'polypeptide(L)'
;TRKKIVDVFTVSPIEGQTFAAANRKRLTDQLTRMIMLLDEGQLDEARQQVNRQLVEHLGKRRSSFSGLLHTVQITFDNSQSATDTIMDIRSDDTPAFLYAFANALAMRNVYISKALFAIEDGKLHDRFYIRNRFGQKLLDPGDLEQLRLTAVLIKQFTHALTWAPDPAKALEAFDQFLDLVLEGSRQAGRNQAWAFVKDKNTFPLLARLLGASDFLWEDFLRRQHVNLLPLLKDYRDAPLIKSQATLRKELNRAIVKAKTDEARKEALNRFKDQELFRIDMKHIVEPGTSLPDFSLAISELAEVIVERSLVDCQAKLTKLYGSPRLPNRKPCPFAILGAGKFGGKEMGY
;
A
#
# COMPACT_ATOMS: atom_id res chain seq x y z
N THR A 1 -28.86 -26.79 7.65
CA THR A 1 -28.08 -27.07 8.87
C THR A 1 -26.89 -26.11 8.87
N ARG A 2 -26.91 -25.08 9.75
CA ARG A 2 -25.75 -24.20 9.98
C ARG A 2 -24.62 -25.08 10.52
N LYS A 3 -23.50 -25.17 9.79
CA LYS A 3 -22.28 -25.79 10.31
C LYS A 3 -21.81 -24.95 11.51
N LYS A 4 -21.76 -25.55 12.69
CA LYS A 4 -21.14 -24.91 13.85
C LYS A 4 -19.63 -24.97 13.68
N ILE A 5 -18.96 -23.82 13.85
CA ILE A 5 -17.51 -23.73 13.95
C ILE A 5 -17.21 -23.78 15.46
N VAL A 6 -16.26 -24.59 15.85
CA VAL A 6 -15.77 -24.68 17.22
C VAL A 6 -14.29 -24.35 17.22
N ASP A 7 -13.94 -23.18 17.76
CA ASP A 7 -12.55 -22.77 17.94
C ASP A 7 -12.14 -22.98 19.40
N VAL A 8 -11.00 -23.57 19.62
CA VAL A 8 -10.43 -23.82 20.96
C VAL A 8 -9.13 -23.03 21.09
N PHE A 9 -9.12 -22.08 22.03
CA PHE A 9 -7.93 -21.32 22.36
C PHE A 9 -7.32 -21.81 23.67
N THR A 10 -6.11 -22.33 23.63
CA THR A 10 -5.32 -22.64 24.82
C THR A 10 -4.31 -21.53 25.03
N VAL A 11 -4.38 -20.84 26.16
CA VAL A 11 -3.50 -19.71 26.49
C VAL A 11 -2.71 -20.04 27.75
N SER A 12 -1.39 -19.95 27.65
CA SER A 12 -0.47 -20.10 28.79
C SER A 12 0.20 -18.76 29.10
N PRO A 13 0.45 -18.45 30.38
CA PRO A 13 1.20 -17.25 30.73
C PRO A 13 2.65 -17.40 30.27
N ILE A 14 3.30 -16.26 29.95
CA ILE A 14 4.75 -16.22 29.71
C ILE A 14 5.47 -16.59 31.03
N GLU A 15 6.60 -17.28 30.92
CA GLU A 15 7.39 -17.74 32.07
C GLU A 15 7.65 -16.61 33.08
N GLY A 16 7.34 -16.83 34.34
CA GLY A 16 7.44 -15.82 35.40
C GLY A 16 6.23 -14.89 35.56
N GLN A 17 5.16 -15.05 34.73
CA GLN A 17 3.93 -14.28 34.88
C GLN A 17 2.76 -15.18 35.28
N THR A 18 1.83 -14.65 36.10
CA THR A 18 0.56 -15.34 36.42
C THR A 18 -0.55 -14.79 35.55
N PHE A 19 -1.36 -15.69 34.97
CA PHE A 19 -2.56 -15.28 34.21
C PHE A 19 -3.69 -14.98 35.21
N ALA A 20 -3.77 -13.72 35.63
CA ALA A 20 -4.78 -13.28 36.61
C ALA A 20 -6.20 -13.56 36.13
N ALA A 21 -7.11 -13.96 37.05
CA ALA A 21 -8.50 -14.24 36.71
C ALA A 21 -9.21 -13.07 36.01
N ALA A 22 -8.87 -11.82 36.38
CA ALA A 22 -9.37 -10.61 35.72
C ALA A 22 -8.95 -10.52 34.22
N ASN A 23 -7.74 -10.93 33.88
CA ASN A 23 -7.28 -10.96 32.50
C ASN A 23 -7.97 -12.05 31.68
N ARG A 24 -8.22 -13.21 32.29
CA ARG A 24 -8.97 -14.29 31.66
C ARG A 24 -10.40 -13.83 31.35
N LYS A 25 -11.08 -13.23 32.33
CA LYS A 25 -12.45 -12.71 32.16
C LYS A 25 -12.49 -11.68 31.03
N ARG A 26 -11.59 -10.69 31.05
CA ARG A 26 -11.51 -9.66 30.02
C ARG A 26 -11.32 -10.24 28.62
N LEU A 27 -10.42 -11.21 28.45
CA LEU A 27 -10.21 -11.90 27.18
C LEU A 27 -11.45 -12.65 26.71
N THR A 28 -12.11 -13.37 27.61
CA THR A 28 -13.37 -14.10 27.33
C THR A 28 -14.46 -13.15 26.88
N ASP A 29 -14.66 -12.05 27.63
CA ASP A 29 -15.68 -11.04 27.33
C ASP A 29 -15.43 -10.37 25.96
N GLN A 30 -14.16 -10.07 25.64
CA GLN A 30 -13.78 -9.50 24.34
C GLN A 30 -14.05 -10.48 23.19
N LEU A 31 -13.62 -11.74 23.32
CA LEU A 31 -13.86 -12.78 22.31
C LEU A 31 -15.36 -13.02 22.09
N THR A 32 -16.12 -13.14 23.20
CA THR A 32 -17.59 -13.32 23.12
C THR A 32 -18.26 -12.18 22.37
N ARG A 33 -17.88 -10.93 22.67
CA ARG A 33 -18.40 -9.76 21.98
C ARG A 33 -18.08 -9.76 20.49
N MET A 34 -16.83 -10.12 20.10
CA MET A 34 -16.43 -10.21 18.70
C MET A 34 -17.23 -11.28 17.96
N ILE A 35 -17.43 -12.47 18.58
CA ILE A 35 -18.22 -13.55 18.00
C ILE A 35 -19.67 -13.11 17.79
N MET A 36 -20.28 -12.39 18.77
CA MET A 36 -21.62 -11.85 18.63
C MET A 36 -21.74 -10.88 17.46
N LEU A 37 -20.81 -9.93 17.29
CA LEU A 37 -20.81 -9.01 16.17
C LEU A 37 -20.72 -9.75 14.80
N LEU A 38 -19.91 -10.80 14.74
CA LEU A 38 -19.78 -11.63 13.53
C LEU A 38 -21.05 -12.44 13.25
N ASP A 39 -21.69 -13.00 14.27
CA ASP A 39 -22.96 -13.74 14.14
C ASP A 39 -24.13 -12.84 13.71
N GLU A 40 -24.13 -11.58 14.15
CA GLU A 40 -25.10 -10.56 13.77
C GLU A 40 -24.82 -9.94 12.39
N GLY A 41 -23.71 -10.32 11.73
CA GLY A 41 -23.29 -9.78 10.44
C GLY A 41 -22.70 -8.38 10.49
N GLN A 42 -22.36 -7.88 11.69
CA GLN A 42 -21.80 -6.53 11.91
C GLN A 42 -20.28 -6.54 11.69
N LEU A 43 -19.85 -6.91 10.48
CA LEU A 43 -18.44 -7.06 10.13
C LEU A 43 -17.64 -5.76 10.27
N ASP A 44 -18.23 -4.63 9.90
CA ASP A 44 -17.55 -3.33 9.95
C ASP A 44 -17.32 -2.88 11.40
N GLU A 45 -18.27 -3.12 12.30
CA GLU A 45 -18.10 -2.81 13.72
C GLU A 45 -17.06 -3.72 14.37
N ALA A 46 -17.04 -5.01 14.02
CA ALA A 46 -16.01 -5.95 14.47
C ALA A 46 -14.61 -5.48 14.01
N ARG A 47 -14.45 -5.09 12.75
CA ARG A 47 -13.19 -4.53 12.21
C ARG A 47 -12.78 -3.25 12.95
N GLN A 48 -13.67 -2.31 13.12
CA GLN A 48 -13.39 -1.06 13.86
C GLN A 48 -12.93 -1.31 15.29
N GLN A 49 -13.49 -2.32 15.96
CA GLN A 49 -13.08 -2.68 17.31
C GLN A 49 -11.67 -3.27 17.34
N VAL A 50 -11.32 -4.16 16.39
CA VAL A 50 -9.96 -4.68 16.25
C VAL A 50 -8.98 -3.55 15.93
N ASN A 51 -9.34 -2.67 15.00
CA ASN A 51 -8.50 -1.54 14.61
C ASN A 51 -8.22 -0.58 15.77
N ARG A 52 -9.23 -0.28 16.62
CA ARG A 52 -9.02 0.53 17.83
C ARG A 52 -8.02 -0.11 18.79
N GLN A 53 -8.15 -1.41 19.04
CA GLN A 53 -7.24 -2.14 19.91
C GLN A 53 -5.81 -2.15 19.34
N LEU A 54 -5.69 -2.28 18.02
CA LEU A 54 -4.42 -2.22 17.33
C LEU A 54 -3.73 -0.85 17.52
N VAL A 55 -4.47 0.24 17.29
CA VAL A 55 -3.95 1.62 17.46
C VAL A 55 -3.51 1.86 18.90
N GLU A 56 -4.30 1.41 19.90
CA GLU A 56 -3.93 1.52 21.32
C GLU A 56 -2.63 0.76 21.65
N HIS A 57 -2.44 -0.42 21.08
CA HIS A 57 -1.23 -1.22 21.30
C HIS A 57 0.00 -0.61 20.60
N LEU A 58 -0.16 -0.11 19.40
CA LEU A 58 0.91 0.55 18.65
C LEU A 58 1.32 1.88 19.29
N GLY A 59 0.36 2.65 19.81
CA GLY A 59 0.64 3.92 20.51
C GLY A 59 1.51 3.78 21.77
N LYS A 60 1.50 2.61 22.39
CA LYS A 60 2.32 2.29 23.57
C LYS A 60 3.75 1.81 23.21
N ARG A 61 3.97 1.37 21.99
CA ARG A 61 5.26 0.87 21.50
C ARG A 61 5.87 1.87 20.51
N ARG A 62 6.56 2.89 21.01
CA ARG A 62 7.47 3.67 20.17
C ARG A 62 8.72 2.83 19.92
N SER A 63 8.74 2.06 18.84
CA SER A 63 9.95 1.37 18.43
C SER A 63 10.90 2.33 17.72
N SER A 64 12.12 2.40 18.15
CA SER A 64 13.20 3.00 17.38
C SER A 64 13.43 2.10 16.16
N PHE A 65 13.16 2.60 14.98
CA PHE A 65 13.45 1.88 13.74
C PHE A 65 14.98 1.69 13.63
N SER A 66 15.42 0.45 13.73
CA SER A 66 16.85 0.11 13.65
C SER A 66 17.41 0.19 12.23
N GLY A 67 16.58 0.46 11.23
CA GLY A 67 16.99 0.50 9.82
C GLY A 67 17.40 -0.85 9.23
N LEU A 68 17.26 -1.93 9.98
CA LEU A 68 17.54 -3.29 9.52
C LEU A 68 16.25 -3.97 9.06
N LEU A 69 16.34 -4.76 8.01
CA LEU A 69 15.25 -5.67 7.64
C LEU A 69 15.14 -6.74 8.73
N HIS A 70 13.91 -6.97 9.19
CA HIS A 70 13.66 -7.99 10.20
C HIS A 70 13.83 -9.39 9.58
N THR A 71 14.67 -10.19 10.20
CA THR A 71 14.90 -11.56 9.74
C THR A 71 13.64 -12.39 9.95
N VAL A 72 13.13 -12.96 8.88
CA VAL A 72 12.01 -13.88 8.89
C VAL A 72 12.44 -15.19 8.25
N GLN A 73 12.37 -16.27 9.01
CA GLN A 73 12.62 -17.61 8.51
C GLN A 73 11.27 -18.31 8.31
N ILE A 74 11.02 -18.81 7.11
CA ILE A 74 9.77 -19.50 6.77
C ILE A 74 10.11 -20.84 6.14
N THR A 75 9.57 -21.91 6.71
CA THR A 75 9.70 -23.25 6.20
C THR A 75 8.34 -23.90 6.01
N PHE A 76 8.25 -24.80 5.03
CA PHE A 76 7.05 -25.60 4.78
C PHE A 76 7.39 -27.08 4.90
N ASP A 77 6.50 -27.83 5.56
CA ASP A 77 6.62 -29.27 5.71
C ASP A 77 5.29 -29.94 5.33
N ASN A 78 5.36 -30.84 4.36
CA ASN A 78 4.23 -31.64 3.89
C ASN A 78 4.30 -33.08 4.37
N SER A 79 5.33 -33.48 5.15
CA SER A 79 5.55 -34.83 5.62
C SER A 79 4.98 -35.11 7.01
N GLN A 80 5.04 -34.13 7.93
CA GLN A 80 4.68 -34.33 9.34
C GLN A 80 3.16 -34.37 9.61
N SER A 81 2.30 -33.95 8.67
CA SER A 81 0.85 -34.05 8.80
C SER A 81 0.27 -34.85 7.66
N ALA A 82 -0.72 -35.69 7.92
CA ALA A 82 -1.44 -36.39 6.87
C ALA A 82 -2.32 -35.47 6.02
N THR A 83 -2.87 -34.42 6.60
CA THR A 83 -3.93 -33.59 6.01
C THR A 83 -3.55 -32.14 5.77
N ASP A 84 -2.52 -31.62 6.42
CA ASP A 84 -2.16 -30.22 6.41
C ASP A 84 -0.76 -29.98 5.86
N THR A 85 -0.55 -28.84 5.24
CA THR A 85 0.78 -28.26 5.06
C THR A 85 1.13 -27.52 6.34
N ILE A 86 2.28 -27.83 6.92
CA ILE A 86 2.80 -27.11 8.08
C ILE A 86 3.66 -25.96 7.57
N MET A 87 3.37 -24.75 8.04
CA MET A 87 4.15 -23.55 7.80
C MET A 87 4.70 -23.04 9.12
N ASP A 88 6.01 -23.05 9.26
CA ASP A 88 6.72 -22.49 10.42
C ASP A 88 7.29 -21.12 10.09
N ILE A 89 7.03 -20.15 10.96
CA ILE A 89 7.55 -18.78 10.87
C ILE A 89 8.35 -18.47 12.13
N ARG A 90 9.64 -18.19 11.98
CA ARG A 90 10.50 -17.72 13.07
C ARG A 90 10.90 -16.26 12.83
N SER A 91 10.60 -15.39 13.79
CA SER A 91 10.82 -13.95 13.63
C SER A 91 10.76 -13.21 14.96
N ASP A 92 11.09 -11.92 14.93
CA ASP A 92 10.84 -11.04 16.07
C ASP A 92 9.33 -10.79 16.27
N ASP A 93 8.91 -10.45 17.51
CA ASP A 93 7.51 -10.08 17.80
C ASP A 93 7.13 -8.82 17.03
N THR A 94 6.00 -8.89 16.33
CA THR A 94 5.51 -7.79 15.51
C THR A 94 4.03 -7.55 15.78
N PRO A 95 3.65 -6.34 16.19
CA PRO A 95 2.24 -6.00 16.39
C PRO A 95 1.43 -6.24 15.11
N ALA A 96 0.19 -6.72 15.27
CA ALA A 96 -0.76 -6.96 14.17
C ALA A 96 -0.37 -8.01 13.12
N PHE A 97 0.81 -8.63 13.20
CA PHE A 97 1.22 -9.62 12.20
C PHE A 97 0.21 -10.75 12.05
N LEU A 98 -0.19 -11.38 13.15
CA LEU A 98 -1.14 -12.51 13.12
C LEU A 98 -2.49 -12.11 12.51
N TYR A 99 -2.99 -10.93 12.83
CA TYR A 99 -4.24 -10.41 12.26
C TYR A 99 -4.11 -10.20 10.75
N ALA A 100 -3.08 -9.47 10.31
CA ALA A 100 -2.86 -9.19 8.90
C ALA A 100 -2.58 -10.47 8.10
N PHE A 101 -1.81 -11.40 8.68
CA PHE A 101 -1.46 -12.65 8.03
C PHE A 101 -2.66 -13.59 7.90
N ALA A 102 -3.45 -13.77 8.96
CA ALA A 102 -4.67 -14.59 8.90
C ALA A 102 -5.68 -14.03 7.88
N ASN A 103 -5.83 -12.71 7.83
CA ASN A 103 -6.67 -12.03 6.83
C ASN A 103 -6.17 -12.30 5.40
N ALA A 104 -4.88 -12.14 5.15
CA ALA A 104 -4.26 -12.39 3.86
C ALA A 104 -4.38 -13.85 3.42
N LEU A 105 -4.30 -14.81 4.32
CA LEU A 105 -4.53 -16.24 4.04
C LEU A 105 -6.00 -16.48 3.64
N ALA A 106 -6.95 -15.94 4.40
CA ALA A 106 -8.38 -16.09 4.13
C ALA A 106 -8.76 -15.55 2.75
N MET A 107 -8.26 -14.36 2.37
CA MET A 107 -8.49 -13.77 1.04
C MET A 107 -7.94 -14.64 -0.10
N ARG A 108 -6.91 -15.45 0.17
CA ARG A 108 -6.29 -16.36 -0.81
C ARG A 108 -6.86 -17.78 -0.77
N ASN A 109 -7.99 -17.97 -0.06
CA ASN A 109 -8.61 -19.27 0.15
C ASN A 109 -7.67 -20.33 0.78
N VAL A 110 -6.80 -19.85 1.66
CA VAL A 110 -5.94 -20.69 2.52
C VAL A 110 -6.52 -20.68 3.92
N TYR A 111 -6.87 -21.86 4.42
CA TYR A 111 -7.54 -22.03 5.70
C TYR A 111 -6.57 -22.52 6.75
N ILE A 112 -6.60 -21.92 7.93
CA ILE A 112 -5.85 -22.35 9.10
C ILE A 112 -6.70 -23.38 9.84
N SER A 113 -6.27 -24.64 9.93
CA SER A 113 -6.92 -25.68 10.72
C SER A 113 -6.45 -25.70 12.18
N LYS A 114 -5.20 -25.29 12.41
CA LYS A 114 -4.57 -25.19 13.73
C LYS A 114 -3.42 -24.19 13.67
N ALA A 115 -3.23 -23.44 14.75
CA ALA A 115 -2.06 -22.60 14.93
C ALA A 115 -1.47 -22.82 16.33
N LEU A 116 -0.14 -22.79 16.43
CA LEU A 116 0.62 -22.86 17.66
C LEU A 116 1.58 -21.69 17.71
N PHE A 117 1.60 -20.97 18.81
CA PHE A 117 2.45 -19.82 19.03
C PHE A 117 3.34 -20.08 20.23
N ALA A 118 4.63 -19.95 20.07
CA ALA A 118 5.61 -20.14 21.13
C ALA A 118 6.68 -19.05 21.05
N ILE A 119 7.36 -18.84 22.18
CA ILE A 119 8.58 -18.03 22.24
C ILE A 119 9.72 -19.02 22.52
N GLU A 120 10.66 -19.12 21.59
CA GLU A 120 11.85 -19.95 21.68
C GLU A 120 13.08 -19.06 21.47
N ASP A 121 14.04 -19.09 22.40
CA ASP A 121 15.28 -18.28 22.35
C ASP A 121 15.02 -16.77 22.14
N GLY A 122 13.95 -16.23 22.73
CA GLY A 122 13.56 -14.83 22.61
C GLY A 122 12.95 -14.43 21.26
N LYS A 123 12.70 -15.41 20.37
CA LYS A 123 12.00 -15.20 19.09
C LYS A 123 10.64 -15.88 19.09
N LEU A 124 9.72 -15.33 18.33
CA LEU A 124 8.45 -15.98 18.05
C LEU A 124 8.67 -17.17 17.11
N HIS A 125 8.04 -18.27 17.45
CA HIS A 125 7.91 -19.45 16.61
C HIS A 125 6.42 -19.71 16.40
N ASP A 126 5.91 -19.28 15.25
CA ASP A 126 4.52 -19.43 14.86
C ASP A 126 4.41 -20.60 13.89
N ARG A 127 3.64 -21.64 14.27
CA ARG A 127 3.38 -22.83 13.45
C ARG A 127 1.93 -22.86 13.03
N PHE A 128 1.69 -22.83 11.72
CA PHE A 128 0.36 -22.90 11.13
C PHE A 128 0.18 -24.23 10.40
N TYR A 129 -0.96 -24.88 10.61
CA TYR A 129 -1.45 -26.01 9.85
C TYR A 129 -2.46 -25.47 8.84
N ILE A 130 -2.12 -25.50 7.56
CA ILE A 130 -2.88 -24.81 6.51
C ILE A 130 -3.36 -25.77 5.42
N ARG A 131 -4.50 -25.43 4.82
CA ARG A 131 -5.14 -26.17 3.74
C ARG A 131 -5.67 -25.21 2.66
N ASN A 132 -5.81 -25.70 1.45
CA ASN A 132 -6.50 -24.99 0.40
C ASN A 132 -8.03 -25.00 0.61
N ARG A 133 -8.79 -24.32 -0.27
CA ARG A 133 -10.26 -24.28 -0.23
C ARG A 133 -10.95 -25.64 -0.33
N PHE A 134 -10.27 -26.67 -0.80
CA PHE A 134 -10.78 -28.04 -0.91
C PHE A 134 -10.42 -28.90 0.30
N GLY A 135 -9.81 -28.34 1.33
CA GLY A 135 -9.36 -29.05 2.52
C GLY A 135 -8.11 -29.92 2.31
N GLN A 136 -7.34 -29.65 1.26
CA GLN A 136 -6.14 -30.40 0.89
C GLN A 136 -4.86 -29.63 1.22
N LYS A 137 -3.73 -30.34 1.27
CA LYS A 137 -2.40 -29.72 1.38
C LYS A 137 -2.10 -28.80 0.18
N LEU A 138 -1.26 -27.79 0.44
CA LEU A 138 -0.65 -26.98 -0.59
C LEU A 138 0.64 -27.68 -1.06
N LEU A 139 0.62 -28.21 -2.27
CA LEU A 139 1.76 -28.97 -2.83
C LEU A 139 2.47 -28.20 -3.95
N ASP A 140 1.82 -27.21 -4.55
CA ASP A 140 2.42 -26.44 -5.64
C ASP A 140 3.54 -25.53 -5.10
N PRO A 141 4.78 -25.63 -5.61
CA PRO A 141 5.89 -24.81 -5.16
C PRO A 141 5.67 -23.30 -5.40
N GLY A 142 4.88 -22.94 -6.42
CA GLY A 142 4.53 -21.57 -6.73
C GLY A 142 3.62 -20.97 -5.66
N ASP A 143 2.62 -21.71 -5.21
CA ASP A 143 1.72 -21.31 -4.13
C ASP A 143 2.49 -21.15 -2.79
N LEU A 144 3.37 -22.09 -2.48
CA LEU A 144 4.21 -22.02 -1.26
C LEU A 144 5.13 -20.80 -1.28
N GLU A 145 5.76 -20.51 -2.43
CA GLU A 145 6.62 -19.34 -2.57
C GLU A 145 5.82 -18.03 -2.50
N GLN A 146 4.61 -18.00 -3.03
CA GLN A 146 3.72 -16.85 -2.90
C GLN A 146 3.31 -16.62 -1.44
N LEU A 147 3.02 -17.67 -0.68
CA LEU A 147 2.75 -17.56 0.75
C LEU A 147 3.97 -17.09 1.54
N ARG A 148 5.16 -17.56 1.18
CA ARG A 148 6.43 -17.07 1.76
C ARG A 148 6.58 -15.58 1.54
N LEU A 149 6.43 -15.11 0.31
CA LEU A 149 6.51 -13.69 -0.03
C LEU A 149 5.45 -12.88 0.71
N THR A 150 4.21 -13.36 0.76
CA THR A 150 3.10 -12.74 1.50
C THR A 150 3.47 -12.54 2.97
N ALA A 151 3.94 -13.58 3.65
CA ALA A 151 4.32 -13.49 5.06
C ALA A 151 5.49 -12.52 5.30
N VAL A 152 6.51 -12.53 4.43
CA VAL A 152 7.64 -11.59 4.52
C VAL A 152 7.17 -10.15 4.34
N LEU A 153 6.37 -9.86 3.32
CA LEU A 153 5.86 -8.50 3.05
C LEU A 153 5.03 -7.97 4.22
N ILE A 154 4.09 -8.81 4.74
CA ILE A 154 3.26 -8.44 5.90
C ILE A 154 4.14 -8.21 7.13
N LYS A 155 5.13 -9.07 7.38
CA LYS A 155 6.01 -8.94 8.54
C LYS A 155 6.79 -7.64 8.50
N GLN A 156 7.39 -7.29 7.37
CA GLN A 156 8.11 -6.03 7.20
C GLN A 156 7.18 -4.82 7.33
N PHE A 157 5.99 -4.88 6.73
CA PHE A 157 5.03 -3.78 6.80
C PHE A 157 4.48 -3.55 8.20
N THR A 158 4.13 -4.62 8.93
CA THR A 158 3.59 -4.51 10.29
C THR A 158 4.62 -3.95 11.29
N HIS A 159 5.91 -4.19 11.08
CA HIS A 159 6.95 -3.46 11.80
C HIS A 159 6.94 -1.95 11.52
N ALA A 160 6.59 -1.57 10.31
CA ALA A 160 6.55 -0.17 9.88
C ALA A 160 5.26 0.56 10.29
N LEU A 161 4.24 -0.12 10.79
CA LEU A 161 2.94 0.48 11.16
C LEU A 161 3.05 1.60 12.21
N THR A 162 4.07 1.56 13.07
CA THR A 162 4.32 2.62 14.06
C THR A 162 4.66 3.97 13.42
N TRP A 163 4.99 3.99 12.13
CA TRP A 163 5.28 5.20 11.34
C TRP A 163 4.05 5.74 10.61
N ALA A 164 2.98 4.96 10.54
CA ALA A 164 1.75 5.39 9.88
C ALA A 164 1.04 6.45 10.73
N PRO A 165 0.56 7.56 10.13
CA PRO A 165 -0.31 8.52 10.81
C PRO A 165 -1.59 7.87 11.35
N ASP A 166 -2.20 6.98 10.56
CA ASP A 166 -3.27 6.10 10.94
C ASP A 166 -2.88 4.64 10.63
N PRO A 167 -2.47 3.85 11.67
CA PRO A 167 -2.04 2.47 11.46
C PRO A 167 -3.16 1.53 10.97
N ALA A 168 -4.41 1.77 11.39
CA ALA A 168 -5.53 0.94 10.98
C ALA A 168 -5.81 1.10 9.48
N LYS A 169 -5.88 2.35 9.03
CA LYS A 169 -6.01 2.72 7.62
C LYS A 169 -4.86 2.19 6.78
N ALA A 170 -3.63 2.35 7.27
CA ALA A 170 -2.44 1.85 6.58
C ALA A 170 -2.49 0.34 6.38
N LEU A 171 -2.99 -0.42 7.37
CA LEU A 171 -3.10 -1.87 7.28
C LEU A 171 -4.17 -2.31 6.28
N GLU A 172 -5.34 -1.64 6.28
CA GLU A 172 -6.43 -1.92 5.33
C GLU A 172 -6.00 -1.64 3.88
N ALA A 173 -5.37 -0.51 3.65
CA ALA A 173 -4.84 -0.16 2.33
C ALA A 173 -3.69 -1.09 1.90
N PHE A 174 -2.89 -1.57 2.87
CA PHE A 174 -1.81 -2.52 2.59
C PHE A 174 -2.32 -3.89 2.13
N ASP A 175 -3.42 -4.38 2.66
CA ASP A 175 -4.02 -5.64 2.21
C ASP A 175 -4.37 -5.58 0.70
N GLN A 176 -4.99 -4.48 0.27
CA GLN A 176 -5.31 -4.25 -1.13
C GLN A 176 -4.04 -4.06 -1.99
N PHE A 177 -3.06 -3.32 -1.49
CA PHE A 177 -1.76 -3.15 -2.14
C PHE A 177 -1.01 -4.48 -2.31
N LEU A 178 -1.06 -5.34 -1.31
CA LEU A 178 -0.43 -6.66 -1.33
C LEU A 178 -0.99 -7.53 -2.46
N ASP A 179 -2.31 -7.51 -2.67
CA ASP A 179 -2.94 -8.25 -3.77
C ASP A 179 -2.45 -7.77 -5.13
N LEU A 180 -2.39 -6.46 -5.35
CA LEU A 180 -1.87 -5.87 -6.59
C LEU A 180 -0.40 -6.25 -6.85
N VAL A 181 0.45 -6.23 -5.82
CA VAL A 181 1.87 -6.62 -5.92
C VAL A 181 2.03 -8.09 -6.26
N LEU A 182 1.22 -8.96 -5.65
CA LEU A 182 1.27 -10.40 -5.89
C LEU A 182 0.71 -10.79 -7.27
N GLU A 183 -0.36 -10.13 -7.74
CA GLU A 183 -0.89 -10.30 -9.09
C GLU A 183 0.11 -9.81 -10.16
N GLY A 184 0.70 -8.64 -9.97
CA GLY A 184 1.74 -8.11 -10.83
C GLY A 184 2.97 -9.04 -10.91
N SER A 185 3.31 -9.69 -9.82
CA SER A 185 4.43 -10.65 -9.76
C SER A 185 4.15 -11.94 -10.52
N ARG A 186 2.90 -12.34 -10.66
CA ARG A 186 2.50 -13.49 -11.51
C ARG A 186 2.68 -13.17 -12.99
N GLN A 187 2.44 -11.93 -13.40
CA GLN A 187 2.47 -11.49 -14.80
C GLN A 187 3.86 -11.03 -15.26
N ALA A 188 4.57 -10.26 -14.44
CA ALA A 188 5.83 -9.60 -14.80
C ALA A 188 7.09 -10.32 -14.27
N GLY A 189 6.94 -11.43 -13.56
CA GLY A 189 8.03 -12.19 -12.94
C GLY A 189 8.28 -11.82 -11.47
N ARG A 190 8.72 -12.83 -10.71
CA ARG A 190 8.88 -12.82 -9.23
C ARG A 190 9.82 -11.74 -8.68
N ASN A 191 10.70 -11.19 -9.51
CA ASN A 191 11.74 -10.25 -9.07
C ASN A 191 11.20 -8.90 -8.59
N GLN A 192 10.03 -8.48 -9.07
CA GLN A 192 9.48 -7.15 -8.75
C GLN A 192 8.99 -7.06 -7.30
N ALA A 193 8.27 -8.07 -6.80
CA ALA A 193 7.78 -8.08 -5.42
C ALA A 193 8.94 -8.20 -4.41
N TRP A 194 9.96 -9.02 -4.70
CA TRP A 194 11.16 -9.11 -3.87
C TRP A 194 11.97 -7.80 -3.84
N ALA A 195 11.83 -6.95 -4.86
CA ALA A 195 12.50 -5.64 -4.87
C ALA A 195 11.98 -4.72 -3.77
N PHE A 196 10.68 -4.86 -3.33
CA PHE A 196 10.15 -4.13 -2.16
C PHE A 196 10.87 -4.49 -0.87
N VAL A 197 11.22 -5.76 -0.70
CA VAL A 197 11.89 -6.26 0.51
C VAL A 197 13.35 -5.81 0.59
N LYS A 198 13.99 -5.53 -0.54
CA LYS A 198 15.43 -5.19 -0.59
C LYS A 198 15.76 -3.78 -0.08
N ASP A 199 14.82 -2.85 -0.13
CA ASP A 199 15.05 -1.48 0.34
C ASP A 199 14.39 -1.26 1.71
N LYS A 200 15.23 -1.13 2.73
CA LYS A 200 14.84 -0.92 4.14
C LYS A 200 13.90 0.29 4.37
N ASN A 201 13.95 1.30 3.51
CA ASN A 201 13.14 2.50 3.66
C ASN A 201 11.77 2.40 2.99
N THR A 202 11.54 1.38 2.19
CA THR A 202 10.28 1.21 1.44
C THR A 202 9.08 1.05 2.37
N PHE A 203 9.16 0.19 3.38
CA PHE A 203 8.01 -0.07 4.26
C PHE A 203 7.63 1.08 5.19
N PRO A 204 8.56 1.78 5.86
CA PRO A 204 8.23 2.99 6.62
C PRO A 204 7.58 4.08 5.77
N LEU A 205 8.08 4.25 4.54
CA LEU A 205 7.51 5.20 3.59
C LEU A 205 6.10 4.77 3.16
N LEU A 206 5.94 3.49 2.80
CA LEU A 206 4.65 2.93 2.43
C LEU A 206 3.62 3.04 3.56
N ALA A 207 4.00 2.74 4.81
CA ALA A 207 3.12 2.90 5.96
C ALA A 207 2.67 4.35 6.16
N ARG A 208 3.56 5.32 5.98
CA ARG A 208 3.19 6.75 6.03
C ARG A 208 2.22 7.13 4.93
N LEU A 209 2.46 6.69 3.70
CA LEU A 209 1.61 6.99 2.55
C LEU A 209 0.22 6.37 2.69
N LEU A 210 0.16 5.08 2.98
CA LEU A 210 -1.10 4.35 3.13
C LEU A 210 -1.93 4.81 4.33
N GLY A 211 -1.27 5.29 5.39
CA GLY A 211 -1.95 5.84 6.58
C GLY A 211 -2.29 7.31 6.49
N ALA A 212 -1.86 8.05 5.46
CA ALA A 212 -2.07 9.49 5.39
C ALA A 212 -3.41 9.87 4.75
N SER A 213 -3.79 9.25 3.63
CA SER A 213 -4.94 9.69 2.84
C SER A 213 -5.56 8.57 2.01
N ASP A 214 -6.91 8.48 2.02
CA ASP A 214 -7.67 7.57 1.16
C ASP A 214 -7.51 7.94 -0.31
N PHE A 215 -7.44 9.24 -0.59
CA PHE A 215 -7.23 9.75 -1.94
C PHE A 215 -5.94 9.22 -2.56
N LEU A 216 -4.82 9.23 -1.82
CA LEU A 216 -3.55 8.69 -2.29
C LEU A 216 -3.64 7.20 -2.57
N TRP A 217 -4.39 6.46 -1.77
CA TRP A 217 -4.61 5.05 -2.01
C TRP A 217 -5.53 4.80 -3.21
N GLU A 218 -6.74 5.37 -3.18
CA GLU A 218 -7.80 5.06 -4.14
C GLU A 218 -7.50 5.56 -5.55
N ASP A 219 -7.07 6.80 -5.68
CA ASP A 219 -6.88 7.44 -6.98
C ASP A 219 -5.49 7.22 -7.55
N PHE A 220 -4.50 6.95 -6.72
CA PHE A 220 -3.13 6.94 -7.16
C PHE A 220 -2.43 5.59 -7.02
N LEU A 221 -2.21 5.09 -5.81
CA LEU A 221 -1.43 3.87 -5.59
C LEU A 221 -2.06 2.64 -6.24
N ARG A 222 -3.36 2.52 -6.20
CA ARG A 222 -4.11 1.43 -6.83
C ARG A 222 -3.90 1.39 -8.35
N ARG A 223 -3.80 2.56 -8.99
CA ARG A 223 -3.61 2.66 -10.45
C ARG A 223 -2.15 2.61 -10.88
N GLN A 224 -1.24 3.04 -10.03
CA GLN A 224 0.18 3.26 -10.34
C GLN A 224 1.15 2.31 -9.60
N HIS A 225 0.65 1.26 -8.93
CA HIS A 225 1.48 0.34 -8.12
C HIS A 225 2.68 -0.24 -8.88
N VAL A 226 2.57 -0.43 -10.20
CA VAL A 226 3.66 -0.91 -11.06
C VAL A 226 4.84 0.07 -11.10
N ASN A 227 4.55 1.38 -10.97
CA ASN A 227 5.54 2.45 -11.01
C ASN A 227 6.01 2.88 -9.63
N LEU A 228 5.46 2.30 -8.56
CA LEU A 228 5.72 2.76 -7.20
C LEU A 228 7.20 2.65 -6.81
N LEU A 229 7.85 1.52 -7.09
CA LEU A 229 9.26 1.33 -6.73
C LEU A 229 10.22 2.33 -7.38
N PRO A 230 10.14 2.60 -8.70
CA PRO A 230 10.94 3.67 -9.30
C PRO A 230 10.67 5.02 -8.63
N LEU A 231 9.41 5.37 -8.41
CA LEU A 231 9.02 6.64 -7.79
C LEU A 231 9.50 6.77 -6.35
N LEU A 232 9.46 5.68 -5.56
CA LEU A 232 9.99 5.65 -4.19
C LEU A 232 11.51 5.87 -4.13
N LYS A 233 12.25 5.52 -5.18
CA LYS A 233 13.70 5.77 -5.28
C LYS A 233 14.00 7.19 -5.71
N ASP A 234 13.27 7.69 -6.71
CA ASP A 234 13.57 8.95 -7.37
C ASP A 234 13.09 10.18 -6.57
N TYR A 235 12.11 10.01 -5.65
CA TYR A 235 11.53 11.16 -4.94
C TYR A 235 12.51 11.90 -4.04
N ARG A 236 13.54 11.22 -3.49
CA ARG A 236 14.48 11.82 -2.51
C ARG A 236 15.31 12.92 -3.13
N ASP A 237 15.79 12.69 -4.34
CA ASP A 237 16.74 13.59 -5.01
C ASP A 237 16.04 14.71 -5.80
N ALA A 238 14.74 14.56 -6.08
CA ALA A 238 13.97 15.55 -6.79
C ALA A 238 13.46 16.66 -5.87
N PRO A 239 13.50 17.95 -6.25
CA PRO A 239 12.92 19.03 -5.46
C PRO A 239 11.38 18.95 -5.44
N LEU A 240 10.73 19.47 -4.38
CA LEU A 240 9.27 19.58 -4.34
C LEU A 240 8.76 20.41 -5.52
N ILE A 241 9.29 21.61 -5.69
CA ILE A 241 8.96 22.51 -6.78
C ILE A 241 9.99 22.34 -7.89
N LYS A 242 9.55 21.85 -9.05
CA LYS A 242 10.35 21.86 -10.29
C LYS A 242 10.03 23.13 -11.08
N SER A 243 11.03 23.73 -11.70
CA SER A 243 10.77 24.86 -12.60
C SER A 243 9.95 24.39 -13.81
N GLN A 244 9.12 25.29 -14.36
CA GLN A 244 8.36 25.00 -15.59
C GLN A 244 9.26 24.55 -16.75
N ALA A 245 10.47 25.10 -16.87
CA ALA A 245 11.43 24.69 -17.87
C ALA A 245 11.84 23.21 -17.71
N THR A 246 12.03 22.76 -16.47
CA THR A 246 12.34 21.36 -16.16
C THR A 246 11.15 20.47 -16.49
N LEU A 247 9.94 20.83 -16.03
CA LEU A 247 8.71 20.09 -16.29
C LEU A 247 8.44 19.96 -17.80
N ARG A 248 8.56 21.04 -18.57
CA ARG A 248 8.42 21.01 -20.03
C ARG A 248 9.42 20.09 -20.69
N LYS A 249 10.68 20.09 -20.25
CA LYS A 249 11.74 19.22 -20.78
C LYS A 249 11.45 17.75 -20.51
N GLU A 250 11.02 17.42 -19.29
CA GLU A 250 10.70 16.05 -18.91
C GLU A 250 9.43 15.55 -19.61
N LEU A 251 8.37 16.38 -19.69
CA LEU A 251 7.15 16.09 -20.44
C LEU A 251 7.43 15.84 -21.93
N ASN A 252 8.22 16.68 -22.56
CA ASN A 252 8.59 16.50 -23.97
C ASN A 252 9.32 15.17 -24.20
N ARG A 253 10.19 14.74 -23.28
CA ARG A 253 10.85 13.43 -23.35
C ARG A 253 9.85 12.28 -23.19
N ALA A 254 8.85 12.41 -22.32
CA ALA A 254 7.81 11.40 -22.11
C ALA A 254 6.93 11.22 -23.37
N ILE A 255 6.63 12.32 -24.07
CA ILE A 255 5.71 12.32 -25.21
C ILE A 255 6.41 12.01 -26.55
N VAL A 256 7.72 12.22 -26.67
CA VAL A 256 8.45 12.11 -27.96
C VAL A 256 8.29 10.75 -28.67
N LYS A 257 8.07 9.68 -27.91
CA LYS A 257 7.88 8.33 -28.44
C LYS A 257 6.42 8.02 -28.85
N ALA A 258 5.48 8.89 -28.48
CA ALA A 258 4.06 8.70 -28.76
C ALA A 258 3.74 9.17 -30.19
N LYS A 259 3.39 8.22 -31.06
CA LYS A 259 3.15 8.49 -32.50
C LYS A 259 1.70 8.84 -32.83
N THR A 260 0.76 8.46 -32.00
CA THR A 260 -0.68 8.73 -32.16
C THR A 260 -1.19 9.75 -31.15
N ASP A 261 -2.35 10.37 -31.41
CA ASP A 261 -2.97 11.34 -30.50
C ASP A 261 -3.35 10.68 -29.16
N GLU A 262 -3.89 9.45 -29.23
CA GLU A 262 -4.25 8.65 -28.05
C GLU A 262 -3.01 8.34 -27.19
N ALA A 263 -1.92 7.88 -27.84
CA ALA A 263 -0.67 7.59 -27.15
C ALA A 263 -0.05 8.86 -26.51
N ARG A 264 -0.21 10.03 -27.15
CA ARG A 264 0.23 11.32 -26.58
C ARG A 264 -0.60 11.70 -25.37
N LYS A 265 -1.93 11.56 -25.43
CA LYS A 265 -2.83 11.81 -24.32
C LYS A 265 -2.52 10.90 -23.13
N GLU A 266 -2.29 9.61 -23.39
CA GLU A 266 -1.89 8.66 -22.35
C GLU A 266 -0.54 9.02 -21.72
N ALA A 267 0.47 9.40 -22.53
CA ALA A 267 1.78 9.83 -22.05
C ALA A 267 1.69 11.11 -21.21
N LEU A 268 0.85 12.08 -21.63
CA LEU A 268 0.57 13.30 -20.89
C LEU A 268 -0.06 13.02 -19.53
N ASN A 269 -1.11 12.18 -19.50
CA ASN A 269 -1.77 11.80 -18.26
C ASN A 269 -0.83 11.04 -17.33
N ARG A 270 -0.07 10.10 -17.86
CA ARG A 270 0.93 9.36 -17.07
C ARG A 270 1.97 10.27 -16.46
N PHE A 271 2.50 11.23 -17.23
CA PHE A 271 3.45 12.21 -16.71
C PHE A 271 2.83 13.08 -15.61
N LYS A 272 1.60 13.59 -15.83
CA LYS A 272 0.85 14.34 -14.83
C LYS A 272 0.70 13.53 -13.54
N ASP A 273 0.24 12.30 -13.65
CA ASP A 273 -0.01 11.43 -12.49
C ASP A 273 1.30 11.11 -11.74
N GLN A 274 2.39 10.86 -12.44
CA GLN A 274 3.70 10.63 -11.83
C GLN A 274 4.23 11.85 -11.08
N GLU A 275 4.07 13.05 -11.64
CA GLU A 275 4.50 14.29 -10.99
C GLU A 275 3.62 14.66 -9.80
N LEU A 276 2.29 14.48 -9.89
CA LEU A 276 1.39 14.65 -8.76
C LEU A 276 1.80 13.73 -7.60
N PHE A 277 2.03 12.45 -7.88
CA PHE A 277 2.48 11.51 -6.87
C PHE A 277 3.81 11.93 -6.23
N ARG A 278 4.78 12.38 -7.04
CA ARG A 278 6.04 12.88 -6.50
C ARG A 278 5.85 14.06 -5.55
N ILE A 279 4.97 15.00 -5.92
CA ILE A 279 4.64 16.18 -5.11
C ILE A 279 3.99 15.74 -3.80
N ASP A 280 2.99 14.84 -3.85
CA ASP A 280 2.31 14.30 -2.68
C ASP A 280 3.24 13.56 -1.75
N MET A 281 4.07 12.68 -2.31
CA MET A 281 5.07 11.97 -1.52
C MET A 281 5.98 12.91 -0.76
N LYS A 282 6.49 13.94 -1.45
CA LYS A 282 7.35 14.95 -0.82
C LYS A 282 6.62 15.66 0.32
N HIS A 283 5.40 16.09 0.10
CA HIS A 283 4.59 16.78 1.10
C HIS A 283 4.30 15.93 2.34
N ILE A 284 3.97 14.64 2.14
CA ILE A 284 3.62 13.72 3.24
C ILE A 284 4.86 13.24 3.99
N VAL A 285 5.96 13.00 3.29
CA VAL A 285 7.13 12.33 3.87
C VAL A 285 8.15 13.32 4.42
N GLU A 286 8.32 14.47 3.80
CA GLU A 286 9.33 15.46 4.24
C GLU A 286 8.76 16.40 5.29
N PRO A 287 9.28 16.33 6.54
CA PRO A 287 8.87 17.28 7.57
C PRO A 287 9.22 18.71 7.14
N GLY A 288 8.27 19.64 7.29
CA GLY A 288 8.50 21.06 7.02
C GLY A 288 8.12 21.52 5.61
N THR A 289 7.58 20.65 4.77
CA THR A 289 6.97 21.08 3.50
C THR A 289 5.76 21.97 3.80
N SER A 290 5.81 23.22 3.35
CA SER A 290 4.71 24.15 3.57
C SER A 290 3.55 23.91 2.61
N LEU A 291 2.32 24.21 3.04
CA LEU A 291 1.15 24.13 2.16
C LEU A 291 1.25 25.08 0.94
N PRO A 292 1.77 26.32 1.07
CA PRO A 292 2.02 27.19 -0.08
C PRO A 292 2.99 26.58 -1.10
N ASP A 293 4.09 25.95 -0.67
CA ASP A 293 5.05 25.31 -1.58
C ASP A 293 4.42 24.11 -2.29
N PHE A 294 3.61 23.32 -1.58
CA PHE A 294 2.83 22.24 -2.16
C PHE A 294 1.85 22.73 -3.24
N SER A 295 1.07 23.78 -2.92
CA SER A 295 0.12 24.38 -3.86
C SER A 295 0.80 24.98 -5.07
N LEU A 296 1.96 25.62 -4.88
CA LEU A 296 2.77 26.15 -5.96
C LEU A 296 3.27 25.03 -6.89
N ALA A 297 3.78 23.92 -6.32
CA ALA A 297 4.25 22.78 -7.12
C ALA A 297 3.16 22.18 -8.02
N ILE A 298 1.93 22.02 -7.48
CA ILE A 298 0.78 21.55 -8.26
C ILE A 298 0.39 22.57 -9.34
N SER A 299 0.41 23.86 -9.04
CA SER A 299 0.05 24.91 -9.99
C SER A 299 1.05 25.00 -11.15
N GLU A 300 2.35 24.93 -10.87
CA GLU A 300 3.41 24.88 -11.89
C GLU A 300 3.25 23.68 -12.84
N LEU A 301 2.92 22.51 -12.28
CA LEU A 301 2.61 21.31 -13.06
C LEU A 301 1.37 21.54 -13.94
N ALA A 302 0.28 22.05 -13.37
CA ALA A 302 -0.97 22.29 -14.07
C ALA A 302 -0.79 23.26 -15.25
N GLU A 303 -0.03 24.34 -15.08
CA GLU A 303 0.28 25.29 -16.15
C GLU A 303 0.97 24.59 -17.33
N VAL A 304 1.99 23.75 -17.06
CA VAL A 304 2.71 23.01 -18.10
C VAL A 304 1.83 22.00 -18.81
N ILE A 305 0.94 21.31 -18.09
CA ILE A 305 -0.01 20.35 -18.68
C ILE A 305 -1.03 21.05 -19.57
N VAL A 306 -1.60 22.18 -19.12
CA VAL A 306 -2.57 22.98 -19.88
C VAL A 306 -1.91 23.56 -21.14
N GLU A 307 -0.72 24.14 -21.02
CA GLU A 307 0.05 24.66 -22.15
C GLU A 307 0.30 23.59 -23.22
N ARG A 308 0.75 22.41 -22.79
CA ARG A 308 0.99 21.28 -23.69
C ARG A 308 -0.28 20.79 -24.37
N SER A 309 -1.36 20.66 -23.61
CA SER A 309 -2.68 20.28 -24.14
C SER A 309 -3.17 21.26 -25.20
N LEU A 310 -2.98 22.56 -24.96
CA LEU A 310 -3.30 23.60 -25.94
C LEU A 310 -2.52 23.42 -27.25
N VAL A 311 -1.19 23.24 -27.16
CA VAL A 311 -0.32 23.03 -28.35
C VAL A 311 -0.78 21.83 -29.16
N ASP A 312 -1.05 20.68 -28.51
CA ASP A 312 -1.48 19.47 -29.19
C ASP A 312 -2.88 19.62 -29.82
N CYS A 313 -3.84 20.27 -29.12
CA CYS A 313 -5.16 20.57 -29.66
C CYS A 313 -5.10 21.55 -30.84
N GLN A 314 -4.32 22.61 -30.74
CA GLN A 314 -4.15 23.58 -31.83
C GLN A 314 -3.53 22.94 -33.07
N ALA A 315 -2.51 22.11 -32.91
CA ALA A 315 -1.90 21.37 -34.02
C ALA A 315 -2.91 20.49 -34.76
N LYS A 316 -3.75 19.75 -33.99
CA LYS A 316 -4.81 18.90 -34.53
C LYS A 316 -5.89 19.70 -35.27
N LEU A 317 -6.39 20.77 -34.66
CA LEU A 317 -7.46 21.59 -35.24
C LEU A 317 -6.95 22.38 -36.45
N THR A 318 -5.71 22.89 -36.42
CA THR A 318 -5.09 23.57 -37.56
C THR A 318 -4.94 22.63 -38.77
N LYS A 319 -4.64 21.36 -38.54
CA LYS A 319 -4.57 20.34 -39.62
C LYS A 319 -5.95 20.07 -40.24
N LEU A 320 -7.02 20.12 -39.45
CA LEU A 320 -8.38 19.83 -39.91
C LEU A 320 -9.07 21.04 -40.55
N TYR A 321 -8.89 22.21 -39.95
CA TYR A 321 -9.68 23.41 -40.26
C TYR A 321 -8.84 24.62 -40.72
N GLY A 322 -7.53 24.48 -40.73
CA GLY A 322 -6.63 25.60 -40.98
C GLY A 322 -6.36 26.47 -39.75
N SER A 323 -5.43 27.38 -39.84
CA SER A 323 -5.08 28.29 -38.76
C SER A 323 -6.17 29.35 -38.55
N PRO A 324 -6.61 29.65 -37.31
CA PRO A 324 -7.60 30.67 -37.06
C PRO A 324 -7.07 32.06 -37.45
N ARG A 325 -7.89 32.83 -38.15
CA ARG A 325 -7.56 34.18 -38.63
C ARG A 325 -8.65 35.18 -38.28
N LEU A 326 -8.22 36.37 -38.02
CA LEU A 326 -9.11 37.53 -37.90
C LEU A 326 -9.67 37.96 -39.30
N PRO A 327 -10.74 38.77 -39.38
CA PRO A 327 -11.25 39.26 -40.65
C PRO A 327 -10.23 39.93 -41.54
N ASN A 328 -9.24 40.58 -40.94
CA ASN A 328 -8.09 41.21 -41.64
C ASN A 328 -6.97 40.20 -42.02
N ARG A 329 -7.24 38.88 -42.00
CA ARG A 329 -6.34 37.75 -42.29
C ARG A 329 -5.13 37.62 -41.37
N LYS A 330 -4.98 38.44 -40.34
CA LYS A 330 -3.93 38.26 -39.32
C LYS A 330 -4.21 37.01 -38.48
N PRO A 331 -3.17 36.36 -37.91
CA PRO A 331 -3.38 35.27 -36.98
C PRO A 331 -4.29 35.70 -35.81
N CYS A 332 -5.24 34.85 -35.44
CA CYS A 332 -6.09 35.09 -34.29
C CYS A 332 -5.33 34.67 -33.01
N PRO A 333 -4.98 35.57 -32.10
CA PRO A 333 -4.33 35.20 -30.86
C PRO A 333 -5.31 34.42 -29.98
N PHE A 334 -4.79 33.45 -29.26
CA PHE A 334 -5.56 32.65 -28.30
C PHE A 334 -4.79 32.60 -26.98
N ALA A 335 -5.50 32.77 -25.88
CA ALA A 335 -4.93 32.67 -24.52
C ALA A 335 -5.88 31.90 -23.61
N ILE A 336 -5.30 31.17 -22.68
CA ILE A 336 -6.01 30.55 -21.55
C ILE A 336 -5.71 31.38 -20.31
N LEU A 337 -6.76 31.80 -19.61
CA LEU A 337 -6.64 32.53 -18.34
C LEU A 337 -7.05 31.61 -17.20
N GLY A 338 -6.14 31.37 -16.28
CA GLY A 338 -6.41 30.68 -15.03
C GLY A 338 -7.12 31.62 -14.06
N ALA A 339 -8.15 31.14 -13.36
CA ALA A 339 -8.88 31.87 -12.33
C ALA A 339 -9.01 31.03 -11.05
N GLY A 340 -9.44 31.64 -9.95
CA GLY A 340 -9.59 30.98 -8.66
C GLY A 340 -8.27 30.41 -8.14
N LYS A 341 -8.30 29.23 -7.55
CA LYS A 341 -7.13 28.57 -6.97
C LYS A 341 -6.00 28.36 -7.97
N PHE A 342 -6.35 28.06 -9.23
CA PHE A 342 -5.35 27.91 -10.28
C PHE A 342 -4.65 29.24 -10.61
N GLY A 343 -5.43 30.32 -10.80
CA GLY A 343 -4.85 31.64 -11.07
C GLY A 343 -4.09 32.24 -9.90
N GLY A 344 -4.51 31.93 -8.67
CA GLY A 344 -3.83 32.33 -7.43
C GLY A 344 -2.64 31.47 -7.04
N LYS A 345 -2.34 30.39 -7.80
CA LYS A 345 -1.33 29.38 -7.45
C LYS A 345 -1.56 28.71 -6.08
N GLU A 346 -2.82 28.51 -5.75
CA GLU A 346 -3.30 27.91 -4.51
C GLU A 346 -4.01 26.56 -4.75
N MET A 347 -3.57 25.84 -5.80
CA MET A 347 -4.17 24.54 -6.12
C MET A 347 -3.89 23.53 -5.01
N GLY A 348 -4.91 22.72 -4.71
CA GLY A 348 -4.88 21.59 -3.80
C GLY A 348 -5.98 20.62 -4.20
N TYR A 349 -6.10 19.57 -3.45
CA TYR A 349 -7.17 18.58 -3.65
C TYR A 349 -8.49 19.04 -3.08
#